data_fbe09048bf604c901617fdfc50e018c6
#
_entry.id   fbe09048bf604c901617fdfc50e018c6
#
_cell.length_a   1.000
_cell.length_b   1.000
_cell.length_c   1.000
_cell.angle_alpha   90.00
_cell.angle_beta   90.00
_cell.angle_gamma   90.00
#
_symmetry.space_group_name_H-M   'P 1'
#
loop_
_entity.id
_entity.type
_entity.pdbx_description
1 polymer ?
#
loop_
_entity_poly.entity_id
_entity_poly.type
_entity_poly.pdbx_seq_one_letter_code
_entity_poly.pdbx_strand_id
1 'polypeptide(L)'
;MRDEVLEFLRQNQGGFVSGQDMSEACHVSRTAIWKHIKALRQKGYKIESYTKRGYRLLEEPDLLSPLAMKQILKTDVFGKRYVYMDTTESTNLEARYLAQQGAEEGTVVVTEEQAAGRGRLSRGWYSPFGKGLWFSLILRPDFPPVEAPKCTLMAAVALTKAFHKMGLTDAGIKWPNDILVNGRKLVGILTEMSGSMEEISHIVMGIGVNVKTKQEELPEELKLIATSLAMEDIDIERTEAFRLILEELEHQYYEVLDSGFDETLNEWRQLSVTLGEEIEVRAPGNTYEGVATDIDEDGNLLVRISDGTIKRIVAGDVSIRPRK
;
A
#
# COMPACT_ATOMS: atom_id res chain seq x y z
N MET A 1 10.69 17.04 18.59
CA MET A 1 10.29 17.28 20.01
C MET A 1 9.37 16.20 20.57
N ARG A 2 8.17 15.91 20.01
CA ARG A 2 7.34 14.75 20.42
C ARG A 2 8.07 13.43 20.22
N ASP A 3 8.76 13.29 19.12
CA ASP A 3 9.52 12.10 18.77
C ASP A 3 10.76 11.92 19.66
N GLU A 4 11.36 13.00 20.14
CA GLU A 4 12.44 12.97 21.15
C GLU A 4 11.94 12.45 22.49
N VAL A 5 10.74 12.90 22.92
CA VAL A 5 10.09 12.39 24.15
C VAL A 5 9.79 10.89 24.02
N LEU A 6 9.32 10.46 22.86
CA LEU A 6 9.05 9.04 22.60
C LEU A 6 10.35 8.21 22.57
N GLU A 7 11.38 8.73 21.90
CA GLU A 7 12.68 8.06 21.83
C GLU A 7 13.31 7.91 23.23
N PHE A 8 13.19 8.94 24.06
CA PHE A 8 13.67 8.87 25.45
C PHE A 8 12.92 7.82 26.28
N LEU A 9 11.61 7.66 26.06
CA LEU A 9 10.81 6.59 26.68
C LEU A 9 11.25 5.21 26.19
N ARG A 10 11.56 5.05 24.92
CA ARG A 10 12.04 3.79 24.30
C ARG A 10 13.39 3.34 24.84
N GLN A 11 14.35 4.27 24.93
CA GLN A 11 15.69 3.99 25.49
C GLN A 11 15.63 3.54 26.94
N ASN A 12 14.55 3.84 27.65
CA ASN A 12 14.29 3.43 29.03
C ASN A 12 13.15 2.40 29.14
N GLN A 13 12.96 1.58 28.10
CA GLN A 13 11.86 0.62 28.01
C GLN A 13 11.83 -0.33 29.23
N GLY A 14 10.65 -0.47 29.84
CA GLY A 14 10.47 -1.26 31.06
C GLY A 14 10.71 -0.50 32.39
N GLY A 15 11.41 0.65 32.36
CA GLY A 15 11.66 1.51 33.51
C GLY A 15 10.75 2.72 33.57
N PHE A 16 10.67 3.35 34.77
CA PHE A 16 10.04 4.67 34.93
C PHE A 16 11.08 5.77 34.72
N VAL A 17 10.69 6.78 33.93
CA VAL A 17 11.51 7.95 33.66
C VAL A 17 10.84 9.18 34.29
N SER A 18 11.58 9.96 35.08
CA SER A 18 11.01 11.12 35.70
C SER A 18 10.68 12.23 34.68
N GLY A 19 9.62 12.98 34.92
CA GLY A 19 9.29 14.12 34.05
C GLY A 19 10.36 15.23 34.12
N GLN A 20 11.24 15.22 35.13
CA GLN A 20 12.38 16.13 35.24
C GLN A 20 13.50 15.70 34.27
N ASP A 21 13.89 14.42 34.29
CA ASP A 21 14.94 13.89 33.41
C ASP A 21 14.56 14.05 31.92
N MET A 22 13.28 13.79 31.60
CA MET A 22 12.73 14.03 30.25
C MET A 22 12.77 15.52 29.88
N SER A 23 12.43 16.42 30.82
CA SER A 23 12.45 17.86 30.63
C SER A 23 13.86 18.36 30.31
N GLU A 24 14.85 17.85 31.01
CA GLU A 24 16.27 18.18 30.84
C GLU A 24 16.82 17.62 29.52
N ALA A 25 16.57 16.33 29.25
CA ALA A 25 17.04 15.65 28.04
C ALA A 25 16.45 16.22 26.74
N CYS A 26 15.16 16.59 26.77
CA CYS A 26 14.46 17.15 25.61
C CYS A 26 14.50 18.71 25.56
N HIS A 27 15.15 19.37 26.51
CA HIS A 27 15.25 20.83 26.62
C HIS A 27 13.89 21.57 26.61
N VAL A 28 12.88 20.99 27.29
CA VAL A 28 11.52 21.54 27.39
C VAL A 28 11.00 21.58 28.81
N SER A 29 9.93 22.33 29.08
CA SER A 29 9.34 22.38 30.43
C SER A 29 8.60 21.05 30.75
N ARG A 30 8.49 20.75 32.06
CA ARG A 30 7.70 19.61 32.54
C ARG A 30 6.25 19.63 32.06
N THR A 31 5.67 20.83 31.92
CA THR A 31 4.32 21.03 31.38
C THR A 31 4.26 20.64 29.92
N ALA A 32 5.32 20.89 29.11
CA ALA A 32 5.42 20.47 27.73
C ALA A 32 5.53 18.93 27.64
N ILE A 33 6.34 18.30 28.51
CA ILE A 33 6.41 16.84 28.61
C ILE A 33 5.01 16.25 28.84
N TRP A 34 4.26 16.76 29.83
CA TRP A 34 2.89 16.30 30.08
C TRP A 34 1.98 16.42 28.85
N LYS A 35 2.05 17.53 28.11
CA LYS A 35 1.29 17.72 26.86
C LYS A 35 1.70 16.68 25.80
N HIS A 36 2.98 16.40 25.64
CA HIS A 36 3.47 15.39 24.70
C HIS A 36 3.03 13.98 25.10
N ILE A 37 3.11 13.61 26.37
CA ILE A 37 2.60 12.34 26.89
C ILE A 37 1.10 12.20 26.63
N LYS A 38 0.31 13.27 26.87
CA LYS A 38 -1.12 13.26 26.56
C LYS A 38 -1.39 13.05 25.07
N ALA A 39 -0.65 13.72 24.20
CA ALA A 39 -0.76 13.55 22.74
C ALA A 39 -0.36 12.15 22.29
N LEU A 40 0.70 11.55 22.85
CA LEU A 40 1.09 10.17 22.57
C LEU A 40 0.00 9.17 22.99
N ARG A 41 -0.59 9.35 24.17
CA ARG A 41 -1.72 8.51 24.62
C ARG A 41 -2.93 8.60 23.68
N GLN A 42 -3.23 9.80 23.17
CA GLN A 42 -4.30 9.99 22.18
C GLN A 42 -4.02 9.27 20.85
N LYS A 43 -2.73 9.04 20.54
CA LYS A 43 -2.28 8.26 19.38
C LYS A 43 -2.17 6.75 19.64
N GLY A 44 -2.66 6.28 20.80
CA GLY A 44 -2.70 4.86 21.14
C GLY A 44 -1.49 4.32 21.90
N TYR A 45 -0.47 5.15 22.20
CA TYR A 45 0.63 4.73 23.06
C TYR A 45 0.14 4.45 24.48
N LYS A 46 0.39 3.25 25.00
CA LYS A 46 0.09 2.92 26.38
C LYS A 46 1.24 3.38 27.27
N ILE A 47 1.07 4.55 27.87
CA ILE A 47 2.05 5.17 28.76
C ILE A 47 1.45 5.24 30.16
N GLU A 48 2.08 4.57 31.10
CA GLU A 48 1.73 4.62 32.51
C GLU A 48 2.31 5.87 33.19
N SER A 49 1.61 6.43 34.14
CA SER A 49 2.11 7.55 34.99
C SER A 49 2.01 7.17 36.45
N TYR A 50 3.10 7.33 37.18
CA TYR A 50 3.11 7.11 38.63
C TYR A 50 3.63 8.36 39.34
N THR A 51 2.91 8.77 40.35
CA THR A 51 3.32 9.90 41.20
C THR A 51 4.70 9.63 41.78
N LYS A 52 5.62 10.59 41.67
CA LYS A 52 7.03 10.50 42.10
C LYS A 52 7.95 9.53 41.33
N ARG A 53 7.41 8.71 40.41
CA ARG A 53 8.22 7.81 39.55
C ARG A 53 8.34 8.30 38.12
N GLY A 54 7.32 9.03 37.63
CA GLY A 54 7.29 9.55 36.25
C GLY A 54 6.45 8.70 35.30
N TYR A 55 6.98 8.47 34.10
CA TYR A 55 6.28 7.83 32.99
C TYR A 55 6.99 6.54 32.58
N ARG A 56 6.23 5.56 32.11
CA ARG A 56 6.73 4.30 31.57
C ARG A 56 5.92 3.94 30.31
N LEU A 57 6.62 3.67 29.21
CA LEU A 57 6.03 3.15 27.98
C LEU A 57 5.74 1.66 28.18
N LEU A 58 4.50 1.24 28.01
CA LEU A 58 4.06 -0.16 28.13
C LEU A 58 3.91 -0.80 26.74
N GLU A 59 3.18 -0.12 25.83
CA GLU A 59 2.92 -0.59 24.49
C GLU A 59 2.95 0.57 23.50
N GLU A 60 3.42 0.28 22.31
CA GLU A 60 3.38 1.20 21.18
C GLU A 60 2.27 0.77 20.22
N PRO A 61 1.53 1.73 19.64
CA PRO A 61 0.61 1.40 18.56
C PRO A 61 1.41 1.01 17.31
N ASP A 62 0.84 0.13 16.50
CA ASP A 62 1.37 -0.24 15.19
C ASP A 62 1.18 0.92 14.19
N LEU A 63 2.00 1.98 14.33
CA LEU A 63 2.01 3.15 13.44
C LEU A 63 3.17 3.07 12.46
N LEU A 64 2.90 3.49 11.22
CA LEU A 64 3.88 3.57 10.14
C LEU A 64 4.76 4.83 10.25
N SER A 65 5.13 5.22 11.48
CA SER A 65 5.90 6.44 11.72
C SER A 65 7.31 6.34 11.12
N PRO A 66 7.93 7.48 10.71
CA PRO A 66 9.29 7.48 10.16
C PRO A 66 10.30 6.81 11.09
N LEU A 67 10.13 6.96 12.40
CA LEU A 67 11.03 6.36 13.38
C LEU A 67 10.90 4.83 13.43
N ALA A 68 9.66 4.30 13.36
CA ALA A 68 9.43 2.86 13.31
C ALA A 68 10.00 2.26 12.01
N MET A 69 9.72 2.90 10.87
CA MET A 69 10.13 2.39 9.56
C MET A 69 11.65 2.48 9.33
N LYS A 70 12.30 3.57 9.77
CA LYS A 70 13.76 3.74 9.62
C LYS A 70 14.59 2.61 10.20
N GLN A 71 14.09 1.96 11.25
CA GLN A 71 14.81 0.87 11.93
C GLN A 71 14.72 -0.47 11.21
N ILE A 72 13.67 -0.68 10.40
CA ILE A 72 13.36 -1.96 9.81
C ILE A 72 13.49 -2.01 8.28
N LEU A 73 13.36 -0.89 7.58
CA LEU A 73 13.50 -0.83 6.12
C LEU A 73 14.91 -1.23 5.67
N LYS A 74 14.97 -2.18 4.73
CA LYS A 74 16.21 -2.70 4.13
C LYS A 74 16.36 -2.33 2.66
N THR A 75 15.43 -1.54 2.14
CA THR A 75 15.46 -1.01 0.78
C THR A 75 16.64 -0.05 0.57
N ASP A 76 17.16 0.02 -0.65
CA ASP A 76 18.27 0.92 -1.00
C ASP A 76 17.79 2.30 -1.47
N VAL A 77 16.62 2.37 -2.11
CA VAL A 77 16.03 3.59 -2.65
C VAL A 77 14.62 3.85 -2.10
N PHE A 78 13.73 2.85 -2.14
CA PHE A 78 12.34 3.02 -1.74
C PHE A 78 12.21 3.32 -0.25
N GLY A 79 11.57 4.46 0.08
CA GLY A 79 11.36 4.89 1.45
C GLY A 79 12.57 5.57 2.11
N LYS A 80 13.71 5.79 1.41
CA LYS A 80 14.79 6.66 1.93
C LYS A 80 14.28 8.07 2.16
N ARG A 81 13.46 8.58 1.24
CA ARG A 81 12.61 9.75 1.48
C ARG A 81 11.21 9.26 1.86
N TYR A 82 10.84 9.47 3.11
CA TYR A 82 9.64 8.95 3.72
C TYR A 82 8.78 10.11 4.27
N VAL A 83 7.61 10.32 3.68
CA VAL A 83 6.66 11.37 4.06
C VAL A 83 5.48 10.74 4.76
N TYR A 84 5.36 11.00 6.06
CA TYR A 84 4.33 10.43 6.93
C TYR A 84 3.32 11.48 7.36
N MET A 85 2.06 11.12 7.33
CA MET A 85 0.94 11.92 7.81
C MET A 85 0.01 11.07 8.69
N ASP A 86 -0.57 11.68 9.72
CA ASP A 86 -1.60 11.00 10.51
C ASP A 86 -2.88 10.82 9.66
N THR A 87 -3.25 11.86 8.89
CA THR A 87 -4.43 11.88 8.02
C THR A 87 -4.15 12.76 6.79
N THR A 88 -4.61 12.33 5.63
CA THR A 88 -4.64 13.14 4.41
C THR A 88 -5.92 12.87 3.61
N GLU A 89 -6.22 13.65 2.61
CA GLU A 89 -7.29 13.32 1.66
C GLU A 89 -6.94 12.10 0.82
N SER A 90 -5.73 12.08 0.24
CA SER A 90 -5.23 10.98 -0.59
C SER A 90 -3.71 11.04 -0.73
N THR A 91 -3.04 9.93 -0.48
CA THR A 91 -1.58 9.81 -0.65
C THR A 91 -1.15 10.02 -2.12
N ASN A 92 -1.98 9.66 -3.11
CA ASN A 92 -1.70 9.94 -4.53
C ASN A 92 -1.68 11.45 -4.83
N LEU A 93 -2.58 12.21 -4.22
CA LEU A 93 -2.57 13.68 -4.40
C LEU A 93 -1.31 14.30 -3.82
N GLU A 94 -0.92 13.89 -2.62
CA GLU A 94 0.30 14.36 -1.96
C GLU A 94 1.55 13.94 -2.74
N ALA A 95 1.63 12.67 -3.18
CA ALA A 95 2.74 12.17 -3.96
C ALA A 95 2.86 12.90 -5.30
N ARG A 96 1.76 13.17 -6.00
CA ARG A 96 1.75 13.93 -7.24
C ARG A 96 2.24 15.36 -7.01
N TYR A 97 1.79 16.01 -5.95
CA TYR A 97 2.26 17.35 -5.59
C TYR A 97 3.78 17.33 -5.35
N LEU A 98 4.27 16.40 -4.54
CA LEU A 98 5.70 16.27 -4.25
C LEU A 98 6.53 15.93 -5.50
N ALA A 99 6.02 15.06 -6.37
CA ALA A 99 6.69 14.70 -7.63
C ALA A 99 6.86 15.93 -8.56
N GLN A 100 5.83 16.80 -8.62
CA GLN A 100 5.89 18.07 -9.36
C GLN A 100 6.88 19.06 -8.75
N GLN A 101 7.14 18.98 -7.43
CA GLN A 101 8.17 19.76 -6.74
C GLN A 101 9.57 19.13 -6.82
N GLY A 102 9.76 18.09 -7.63
CA GLY A 102 11.05 17.44 -7.85
C GLY A 102 11.42 16.39 -6.79
N ALA A 103 10.45 15.82 -6.06
CA ALA A 103 10.74 14.71 -5.18
C ALA A 103 11.42 13.56 -5.94
N GLU A 104 12.44 12.97 -5.32
CA GLU A 104 13.28 11.93 -5.90
C GLU A 104 12.51 10.61 -6.09
N GLU A 105 13.02 9.77 -6.99
CA GLU A 105 12.58 8.39 -7.15
C GLU A 105 12.61 7.64 -5.82
N GLY A 106 11.66 6.72 -5.62
CA GLY A 106 11.58 5.95 -4.40
C GLY A 106 11.01 6.72 -3.20
N THR A 107 10.60 8.01 -3.38
CA THR A 107 9.89 8.74 -2.33
C THR A 107 8.57 8.04 -1.99
N VAL A 108 8.39 7.68 -0.73
CA VAL A 108 7.17 7.04 -0.20
C VAL A 108 6.36 8.09 0.57
N VAL A 109 5.09 8.20 0.22
CA VAL A 109 4.08 9.01 0.94
C VAL A 109 3.11 8.06 1.60
N VAL A 110 3.00 8.10 2.92
CA VAL A 110 2.16 7.18 3.69
C VAL A 110 1.30 7.93 4.71
N THR A 111 0.13 7.39 4.97
CA THR A 111 -0.79 7.94 5.98
C THR A 111 -1.44 6.83 6.80
N GLU A 112 -1.89 7.17 8.02
CA GLU A 112 -2.69 6.28 8.84
C GLU A 112 -4.16 6.23 8.40
N GLU A 113 -4.67 7.32 7.77
CA GLU A 113 -6.04 7.47 7.32
C GLU A 113 -6.12 8.30 6.03
N GLN A 114 -7.01 7.92 5.11
CA GLN A 114 -7.40 8.78 4.00
C GLN A 114 -8.87 9.20 4.14
N ALA A 115 -9.11 10.52 4.20
CA ALA A 115 -10.47 11.07 4.27
C ALA A 115 -11.22 10.94 2.93
N ALA A 116 -10.49 10.91 1.80
CA ALA A 116 -11.04 10.80 0.45
C ALA A 116 -10.16 9.87 -0.41
N GLY A 117 -9.89 8.65 0.10
CA GLY A 117 -9.11 7.63 -0.61
C GLY A 117 -9.70 7.36 -2.00
N ARG A 118 -8.83 7.21 -3.01
CA ARG A 118 -9.21 7.10 -4.41
C ARG A 118 -8.85 5.74 -5.01
N GLY A 119 -9.77 5.20 -5.78
CA GLY A 119 -9.56 4.09 -6.69
C GLY A 119 -9.78 4.51 -8.14
N ARG A 120 -9.70 3.55 -9.07
CA ARG A 120 -9.99 3.76 -10.49
C ARG A 120 -11.43 4.24 -10.70
N LEU A 121 -11.65 4.97 -11.80
CA LEU A 121 -12.97 5.47 -12.22
C LEU A 121 -13.69 6.28 -11.11
N SER A 122 -12.93 7.07 -10.34
CA SER A 122 -13.43 7.89 -9.24
C SER A 122 -14.16 7.14 -8.12
N ARG A 123 -13.94 5.82 -7.98
CA ARG A 123 -14.42 5.05 -6.84
C ARG A 123 -13.66 5.43 -5.58
N GLY A 124 -14.34 5.43 -4.44
CA GLY A 124 -13.71 5.60 -3.14
C GLY A 124 -12.87 4.37 -2.74
N TRP A 125 -11.84 4.60 -1.93
CA TRP A 125 -11.10 3.55 -1.23
C TRP A 125 -11.25 3.75 0.27
N TYR A 126 -11.86 2.80 0.97
CA TYR A 126 -12.06 2.88 2.41
C TYR A 126 -10.73 2.72 3.14
N SER A 127 -10.30 3.76 3.87
CA SER A 127 -8.96 3.85 4.45
C SER A 127 -9.00 4.29 5.91
N PRO A 128 -9.57 3.49 6.83
CA PRO A 128 -9.70 3.87 8.24
C PRO A 128 -8.35 3.93 8.95
N PHE A 129 -8.28 4.78 9.98
CA PHE A 129 -7.06 5.01 10.76
C PHE A 129 -6.47 3.73 11.34
N GLY A 130 -5.18 3.49 11.07
CA GLY A 130 -4.42 2.40 11.69
C GLY A 130 -4.84 0.98 11.25
N LYS A 131 -5.59 0.81 10.16
CA LYS A 131 -6.15 -0.49 9.75
C LYS A 131 -5.50 -1.10 8.51
N GLY A 132 -4.79 -0.32 7.74
CA GLY A 132 -4.18 -0.79 6.49
C GLY A 132 -2.87 -0.08 6.17
N LEU A 133 -2.36 -0.34 4.97
CA LEU A 133 -1.26 0.38 4.38
C LEU A 133 -1.83 1.26 3.29
N TRP A 134 -1.83 2.55 3.52
CA TRP A 134 -2.31 3.58 2.60
C TRP A 134 -1.12 4.41 2.18
N PHE A 135 -0.56 4.11 1.01
CA PHE A 135 0.67 4.76 0.59
C PHE A 135 0.74 4.97 -0.93
N SER A 136 1.64 5.86 -1.34
CA SER A 136 1.97 6.10 -2.74
C SER A 136 3.47 6.18 -2.90
N LEU A 137 3.97 5.60 -3.98
CA LEU A 137 5.37 5.57 -4.37
C LEU A 137 5.56 6.45 -5.60
N ILE A 138 6.61 7.27 -5.62
CA ILE A 138 7.02 8.08 -6.78
C ILE A 138 8.12 7.35 -7.52
N LEU A 139 7.90 7.08 -8.82
CA LEU A 139 8.85 6.45 -9.72
C LEU A 139 9.23 7.39 -10.85
N ARG A 140 10.47 7.30 -11.35
CA ARG A 140 11.00 8.09 -12.46
C ARG A 140 11.77 7.20 -13.44
N PRO A 141 11.08 6.22 -14.05
CA PRO A 141 11.72 5.31 -14.98
C PRO A 141 12.11 6.04 -16.27
N ASP A 142 13.14 5.51 -16.93
CA ASP A 142 13.63 5.98 -18.23
C ASP A 142 13.08 5.21 -19.43
N PHE A 143 12.18 4.25 -19.21
CA PHE A 143 11.54 3.53 -20.30
C PHE A 143 10.43 4.37 -20.99
N PRO A 144 10.02 4.02 -22.23
CA PRO A 144 9.01 4.76 -22.98
C PRO A 144 7.63 4.82 -22.26
N PRO A 145 6.83 5.90 -22.45
CA PRO A 145 5.52 6.04 -21.82
C PRO A 145 4.51 4.92 -22.11
N VAL A 146 4.66 4.20 -23.23
CA VAL A 146 3.83 3.04 -23.57
C VAL A 146 3.99 1.89 -22.56
N GLU A 147 5.13 1.82 -21.87
CA GLU A 147 5.42 0.82 -20.85
C GLU A 147 4.75 1.12 -19.49
N ALA A 148 4.40 2.38 -19.21
CA ALA A 148 3.88 2.81 -17.92
C ALA A 148 2.66 2.02 -17.38
N PRO A 149 1.68 1.59 -18.20
CA PRO A 149 0.58 0.74 -17.72
C PRO A 149 1.04 -0.58 -17.10
N LYS A 150 2.16 -1.16 -17.58
CA LYS A 150 2.72 -2.42 -17.06
C LYS A 150 3.27 -2.28 -15.63
N CYS A 151 3.57 -1.06 -15.16
CA CYS A 151 3.94 -0.81 -13.76
C CYS A 151 2.84 -1.25 -12.78
N THR A 152 1.56 -1.21 -13.20
CA THR A 152 0.46 -1.73 -12.36
C THR A 152 0.55 -3.25 -12.21
N LEU A 153 0.89 -3.96 -13.30
CA LEU A 153 1.05 -5.42 -13.29
C LEU A 153 2.30 -5.82 -12.49
N MET A 154 3.39 -5.07 -12.67
CA MET A 154 4.62 -5.23 -11.88
C MET A 154 4.34 -5.11 -10.38
N ALA A 155 3.64 -4.05 -9.97
CA ALA A 155 3.29 -3.86 -8.56
C ALA A 155 2.39 -4.99 -8.04
N ALA A 156 1.44 -5.49 -8.85
CA ALA A 156 0.59 -6.61 -8.46
C ALA A 156 1.40 -7.91 -8.25
N VAL A 157 2.40 -8.17 -9.09
CA VAL A 157 3.34 -9.30 -8.93
C VAL A 157 4.13 -9.16 -7.63
N ALA A 158 4.79 -8.01 -7.42
CA ALA A 158 5.57 -7.74 -6.21
C ALA A 158 4.75 -7.91 -4.93
N LEU A 159 3.56 -7.32 -4.89
CA LEU A 159 2.65 -7.42 -3.74
C LEU A 159 2.20 -8.86 -3.48
N THR A 160 1.84 -9.60 -4.53
CA THR A 160 1.43 -11.01 -4.39
C THR A 160 2.58 -11.88 -3.86
N LYS A 161 3.79 -11.68 -4.39
CA LYS A 161 5.02 -12.34 -3.87
C LYS A 161 5.26 -12.00 -2.39
N ALA A 162 5.07 -10.73 -1.99
CA ALA A 162 5.17 -10.33 -0.60
C ALA A 162 4.13 -11.05 0.28
N PHE A 163 2.88 -11.17 -0.16
CA PHE A 163 1.85 -11.90 0.59
C PHE A 163 2.15 -13.40 0.70
N HIS A 164 2.66 -14.03 -0.36
CA HIS A 164 3.10 -15.41 -0.31
C HIS A 164 4.22 -15.61 0.74
N LYS A 165 5.18 -14.66 0.85
CA LYS A 165 6.20 -14.65 1.91
C LYS A 165 5.63 -14.48 3.31
N MET A 166 4.48 -13.80 3.46
CA MET A 166 3.75 -13.69 4.72
C MET A 166 2.92 -14.94 5.05
N GLY A 167 2.89 -15.95 4.17
CA GLY A 167 2.11 -17.19 4.33
C GLY A 167 0.73 -17.17 3.67
N LEU A 168 0.34 -16.10 2.99
CA LEU A 168 -0.95 -15.97 2.30
C LEU A 168 -0.83 -16.44 0.85
N THR A 169 -0.71 -17.76 0.65
CA THR A 169 -0.46 -18.39 -0.66
C THR A 169 -1.66 -18.34 -1.61
N ASP A 170 -2.87 -18.10 -1.10
CA ASP A 170 -4.10 -18.01 -1.90
C ASP A 170 -4.34 -16.61 -2.50
N ALA A 171 -3.43 -15.66 -2.22
CA ALA A 171 -3.46 -14.34 -2.85
C ALA A 171 -3.16 -14.45 -4.34
N GLY A 172 -4.01 -13.85 -5.19
CA GLY A 172 -3.84 -13.88 -6.63
C GLY A 172 -4.29 -12.58 -7.30
N ILE A 173 -3.78 -12.36 -8.51
CA ILE A 173 -3.94 -11.09 -9.23
C ILE A 173 -5.22 -11.13 -10.07
N LYS A 174 -6.10 -10.17 -9.82
CA LYS A 174 -7.23 -9.88 -10.70
C LYS A 174 -6.90 -8.68 -11.59
N TRP A 175 -6.90 -8.92 -12.90
CA TRP A 175 -6.67 -7.85 -13.88
C TRP A 175 -7.69 -6.72 -13.72
N PRO A 176 -7.26 -5.44 -13.85
CA PRO A 176 -5.88 -5.03 -14.12
C PRO A 176 -5.06 -4.68 -12.86
N ASN A 177 -5.67 -4.52 -11.69
CA ASN A 177 -5.06 -3.75 -10.60
C ASN A 177 -5.48 -4.17 -9.18
N ASP A 178 -6.10 -5.33 -9.04
CA ASP A 178 -6.58 -5.83 -7.75
C ASP A 178 -5.85 -7.11 -7.35
N ILE A 179 -5.65 -7.33 -6.05
CA ILE A 179 -5.27 -8.64 -5.50
C ILE A 179 -6.43 -9.16 -4.68
N LEU A 180 -6.82 -10.38 -4.97
CA LEU A 180 -7.91 -11.07 -4.30
C LEU A 180 -7.39 -12.24 -3.46
N VAL A 181 -8.15 -12.56 -2.41
CA VAL A 181 -8.05 -13.82 -1.66
C VAL A 181 -9.46 -14.39 -1.57
N ASN A 182 -9.66 -15.62 -2.05
CA ASN A 182 -10.97 -16.26 -2.06
C ASN A 182 -12.09 -15.41 -2.69
N GLY A 183 -11.76 -14.69 -3.78
CA GLY A 183 -12.69 -13.82 -4.50
C GLY A 183 -12.94 -12.46 -3.84
N ARG A 184 -12.37 -12.18 -2.66
CA ARG A 184 -12.51 -10.90 -1.93
C ARG A 184 -11.26 -10.04 -2.09
N LYS A 185 -11.45 -8.73 -2.23
CA LYS A 185 -10.39 -7.77 -2.51
C LYS A 185 -9.56 -7.46 -1.26
N LEU A 186 -8.27 -7.76 -1.34
CA LEU A 186 -7.24 -7.43 -0.34
C LEU A 186 -6.54 -6.12 -0.68
N VAL A 187 -6.22 -5.91 -1.96
CA VAL A 187 -5.42 -4.77 -2.45
C VAL A 187 -6.09 -4.10 -3.65
N GLY A 188 -5.93 -2.78 -3.72
CA GLY A 188 -6.16 -1.98 -4.92
C GLY A 188 -4.93 -1.14 -5.26
N ILE A 189 -4.57 -1.11 -6.54
CA ILE A 189 -3.45 -0.33 -7.06
C ILE A 189 -4.00 0.76 -7.98
N LEU A 190 -3.51 1.99 -7.85
CA LEU A 190 -3.86 3.13 -8.70
C LEU A 190 -2.60 3.81 -9.21
N THR A 191 -2.21 3.51 -10.43
CA THR A 191 -1.05 4.10 -11.10
C THR A 191 -1.48 5.28 -11.96
N GLU A 192 -0.85 6.44 -11.75
CA GLU A 192 -1.07 7.68 -12.48
C GLU A 192 0.28 8.16 -13.03
N MET A 193 0.36 8.35 -14.36
CA MET A 193 1.56 8.82 -15.05
C MET A 193 1.42 10.31 -15.38
N SER A 194 2.52 11.04 -15.30
CA SER A 194 2.68 12.40 -15.82
C SER A 194 3.91 12.45 -16.73
N GLY A 195 3.80 13.15 -17.86
CA GLY A 195 4.88 13.25 -18.84
C GLY A 195 4.36 13.74 -20.18
N SER A 196 5.17 13.58 -21.21
CA SER A 196 4.84 13.84 -22.61
C SER A 196 4.57 12.52 -23.37
N MET A 197 4.40 12.59 -24.68
CA MET A 197 4.34 11.38 -25.54
C MET A 197 5.71 10.68 -25.69
N GLU A 198 6.80 11.38 -25.36
CA GLU A 198 8.17 10.92 -25.56
C GLU A 198 8.85 10.51 -24.26
N GLU A 199 8.44 11.09 -23.12
CA GLU A 199 9.15 10.97 -21.85
C GLU A 199 8.19 10.92 -20.66
N ILE A 200 8.49 10.04 -19.70
CA ILE A 200 7.82 9.97 -18.40
C ILE A 200 8.51 10.98 -17.45
N SER A 201 7.76 11.97 -16.97
CA SER A 201 8.25 12.84 -15.90
C SER A 201 8.27 12.11 -14.56
N HIS A 202 7.18 11.45 -14.23
CA HIS A 202 7.03 10.60 -13.05
C HIS A 202 5.79 9.71 -13.14
N ILE A 203 5.82 8.62 -12.37
CA ILE A 203 4.67 7.76 -12.10
C ILE A 203 4.39 7.85 -10.60
N VAL A 204 3.11 8.07 -10.24
CA VAL A 204 2.62 7.92 -8.87
C VAL A 204 1.86 6.62 -8.77
N MET A 205 2.35 5.71 -7.98
CA MET A 205 1.77 4.40 -7.75
C MET A 205 1.11 4.35 -6.37
N GLY A 206 -0.21 4.56 -6.31
CA GLY A 206 -0.99 4.43 -5.09
C GLY A 206 -1.34 2.98 -4.79
N ILE A 207 -1.15 2.56 -3.57
CA ILE A 207 -1.40 1.20 -3.11
C ILE A 207 -2.18 1.26 -1.80
N GLY A 208 -3.33 0.59 -1.79
CA GLY A 208 -4.13 0.38 -0.59
C GLY A 208 -4.18 -1.11 -0.24
N VAL A 209 -3.68 -1.47 0.95
CA VAL A 209 -3.69 -2.85 1.47
C VAL A 209 -4.52 -2.90 2.74
N ASN A 210 -5.51 -3.76 2.80
CA ASN A 210 -6.26 -4.03 4.02
C ASN A 210 -5.45 -4.98 4.92
N VAL A 211 -5.09 -4.55 6.15
CA VAL A 211 -4.24 -5.35 7.05
C VAL A 211 -5.00 -5.79 8.30
N LYS A 212 -5.37 -4.86 9.18
CA LYS A 212 -5.96 -5.13 10.50
C LYS A 212 -7.48 -4.91 10.54
N THR A 213 -8.13 -4.59 9.43
CA THR A 213 -9.59 -4.37 9.36
C THR A 213 -10.33 -5.68 9.62
N LYS A 214 -11.30 -5.67 10.53
CA LYS A 214 -12.16 -6.82 10.81
C LYS A 214 -13.47 -6.74 10.05
N GLN A 215 -14.16 -7.86 9.88
CA GLN A 215 -15.41 -7.96 9.14
C GLN A 215 -16.50 -6.97 9.64
N GLU A 216 -16.62 -6.81 10.97
CA GLU A 216 -17.59 -5.93 11.61
C GLU A 216 -17.25 -4.43 11.45
N GLU A 217 -16.01 -4.09 11.13
CA GLU A 217 -15.53 -2.72 10.93
C GLU A 217 -15.73 -2.23 9.48
N LEU A 218 -16.00 -3.15 8.55
CA LEU A 218 -16.26 -2.80 7.15
C LEU A 218 -17.64 -2.17 6.97
N PRO A 219 -17.76 -1.13 6.11
CA PRO A 219 -19.05 -0.69 5.58
C PRO A 219 -19.84 -1.87 4.99
N GLU A 220 -21.17 -1.84 5.10
CA GLU A 220 -22.03 -2.97 4.73
C GLU A 220 -21.82 -3.41 3.27
N GLU A 221 -21.64 -2.44 2.37
CA GLU A 221 -21.39 -2.68 0.95
C GLU A 221 -20.06 -3.35 0.64
N LEU A 222 -19.09 -3.30 1.57
CA LEU A 222 -17.75 -3.90 1.40
C LEU A 222 -17.63 -5.28 2.04
N LYS A 223 -18.52 -5.67 2.96
CA LYS A 223 -18.41 -6.91 3.73
C LYS A 223 -18.31 -8.18 2.90
N LEU A 224 -18.97 -8.22 1.74
CA LEU A 224 -18.96 -9.39 0.85
C LEU A 224 -17.84 -9.37 -0.20
N ILE A 225 -17.23 -8.22 -0.45
CA ILE A 225 -16.31 -8.04 -1.57
C ILE A 225 -14.87 -7.67 -1.14
N ALA A 226 -14.66 -7.35 0.13
CA ALA A 226 -13.35 -7.01 0.68
C ALA A 226 -12.90 -8.01 1.74
N THR A 227 -11.59 -8.14 1.88
CA THR A 227 -10.93 -8.88 2.95
C THR A 227 -9.71 -8.11 3.46
N SER A 228 -9.04 -8.63 4.48
CA SER A 228 -7.80 -8.11 5.04
C SER A 228 -6.87 -9.25 5.46
N LEU A 229 -5.60 -8.97 5.72
CA LEU A 229 -4.67 -9.99 6.24
C LEU A 229 -5.19 -10.61 7.54
N ALA A 230 -5.74 -9.79 8.45
CA ALA A 230 -6.31 -10.27 9.71
C ALA A 230 -7.57 -11.15 9.51
N MET A 231 -8.35 -10.94 8.46
CA MET A 231 -9.52 -11.78 8.12
C MET A 231 -9.13 -13.08 7.42
N GLU A 232 -7.93 -13.16 6.89
CA GLU A 232 -7.32 -14.37 6.30
C GLU A 232 -6.32 -15.03 7.27
N ASP A 233 -6.48 -14.80 8.58
CA ASP A 233 -5.70 -15.38 9.68
C ASP A 233 -4.18 -15.10 9.62
N ILE A 234 -3.77 -14.04 8.93
CA ILE A 234 -2.37 -13.57 8.93
C ILE A 234 -2.20 -12.53 10.04
N ASP A 235 -1.55 -12.94 11.12
CA ASP A 235 -1.18 -12.05 12.23
C ASP A 235 0.21 -11.47 12.01
N ILE A 236 0.24 -10.26 11.46
CA ILE A 236 1.46 -9.53 11.14
C ILE A 236 1.32 -8.06 11.53
N GLU A 237 2.38 -7.45 12.07
CA GLU A 237 2.40 -6.00 12.30
C GLU A 237 2.42 -5.25 10.97
N ARG A 238 1.73 -4.10 10.89
CA ARG A 238 1.66 -3.30 9.65
C ARG A 238 3.04 -2.82 9.20
N THR A 239 3.91 -2.50 10.15
CA THR A 239 5.30 -2.11 9.88
C THR A 239 6.07 -3.23 9.19
N GLU A 240 5.92 -4.47 9.64
CA GLU A 240 6.59 -5.63 9.04
C GLU A 240 5.99 -5.99 7.67
N ALA A 241 4.66 -5.96 7.54
CA ALA A 241 4.01 -6.15 6.25
C ALA A 241 4.46 -5.07 5.24
N PHE A 242 4.58 -3.83 5.69
CA PHE A 242 5.01 -2.71 4.84
C PHE A 242 6.47 -2.86 4.40
N ARG A 243 7.34 -3.29 5.31
CA ARG A 243 8.75 -3.60 4.99
C ARG A 243 8.86 -4.65 3.88
N LEU A 244 8.19 -5.79 4.04
CA LEU A 244 8.20 -6.87 3.04
C LEU A 244 7.67 -6.40 1.69
N ILE A 245 6.60 -5.60 1.68
CA ILE A 245 6.01 -5.04 0.46
C ILE A 245 6.98 -4.08 -0.23
N LEU A 246 7.63 -3.17 0.49
CA LEU A 246 8.55 -2.22 -0.11
C LEU A 246 9.81 -2.91 -0.66
N GLU A 247 10.31 -3.93 0.02
CA GLU A 247 11.44 -4.75 -0.45
C GLU A 247 11.10 -5.47 -1.77
N GLU A 248 9.91 -6.09 -1.89
CA GLU A 248 9.49 -6.75 -3.12
C GLU A 248 9.21 -5.76 -4.25
N LEU A 249 8.61 -4.61 -3.95
CA LEU A 249 8.36 -3.56 -4.95
C LEU A 249 9.68 -3.00 -5.50
N GLU A 250 10.66 -2.76 -4.63
CA GLU A 250 11.98 -2.29 -5.06
C GLU A 250 12.69 -3.33 -5.93
N HIS A 251 12.71 -4.58 -5.48
CA HIS A 251 13.31 -5.67 -6.23
C HIS A 251 12.69 -5.82 -7.62
N GLN A 252 11.35 -5.93 -7.71
CA GLN A 252 10.65 -6.11 -8.98
C GLN A 252 10.81 -4.90 -9.91
N TYR A 253 10.85 -3.68 -9.36
CA TYR A 253 11.05 -2.47 -10.13
C TYR A 253 12.44 -2.42 -10.78
N TYR A 254 13.49 -2.74 -10.03
CA TYR A 254 14.86 -2.74 -10.57
C TYR A 254 15.10 -3.92 -11.52
N GLU A 255 14.47 -5.06 -11.33
CA GLU A 255 14.47 -6.15 -12.33
C GLU A 255 13.88 -5.66 -13.66
N VAL A 256 12.75 -4.94 -13.61
CA VAL A 256 12.14 -4.36 -14.83
C VAL A 256 13.04 -3.33 -15.49
N LEU A 257 13.71 -2.47 -14.73
CA LEU A 257 14.64 -1.49 -15.29
C LEU A 257 15.84 -2.14 -15.97
N ASP A 258 16.34 -3.27 -15.44
CA ASP A 258 17.48 -3.99 -15.98
C ASP A 258 17.11 -4.88 -17.19
N SER A 259 16.00 -5.60 -17.12
CA SER A 259 15.68 -6.71 -18.02
C SER A 259 14.35 -6.56 -18.78
N GLY A 260 13.60 -5.47 -18.54
CA GLY A 260 12.27 -5.24 -19.14
C GLY A 260 11.15 -6.01 -18.44
N PHE A 261 9.96 -6.01 -19.06
CA PHE A 261 8.74 -6.54 -18.45
C PHE A 261 8.43 -8.02 -18.72
N ASP A 262 9.19 -8.70 -19.59
CA ASP A 262 8.82 -10.04 -20.07
C ASP A 262 8.66 -11.06 -18.94
N GLU A 263 9.61 -11.10 -17.99
CA GLU A 263 9.54 -12.01 -16.86
C GLU A 263 8.40 -11.63 -15.91
N THR A 264 8.23 -10.34 -15.66
CA THR A 264 7.10 -9.82 -14.85
C THR A 264 5.74 -10.25 -15.45
N LEU A 265 5.57 -10.20 -16.78
CA LEU A 265 4.34 -10.63 -17.43
C LEU A 265 4.16 -12.16 -17.33
N ASN A 266 5.24 -12.93 -17.38
CA ASN A 266 5.21 -14.38 -17.15
C ASN A 266 4.80 -14.72 -15.71
N GLU A 267 5.40 -14.07 -14.73
CA GLU A 267 5.02 -14.21 -13.30
C GLU A 267 3.56 -13.80 -13.08
N TRP A 268 3.12 -12.70 -13.71
CA TRP A 268 1.74 -12.24 -13.61
C TRP A 268 0.75 -13.32 -14.10
N ARG A 269 1.06 -14.00 -15.23
CA ARG A 269 0.22 -15.11 -15.74
C ARG A 269 0.09 -16.23 -14.73
N GLN A 270 1.17 -16.59 -14.05
CA GLN A 270 1.19 -17.66 -13.05
C GLN A 270 0.41 -17.27 -11.77
N LEU A 271 0.41 -15.99 -11.40
CA LEU A 271 -0.25 -15.47 -10.21
C LEU A 271 -1.69 -14.99 -10.48
N SER A 272 -2.16 -15.07 -11.72
CA SER A 272 -3.48 -14.55 -12.13
C SER A 272 -4.61 -15.45 -11.68
N VAL A 273 -5.62 -14.86 -11.04
CA VAL A 273 -6.94 -15.47 -10.78
C VAL A 273 -7.99 -15.04 -11.81
N THR A 274 -7.58 -14.33 -12.86
CA THR A 274 -8.47 -13.90 -13.94
C THR A 274 -8.42 -14.85 -15.13
N LEU A 275 -7.22 -15.36 -15.43
CA LEU A 275 -7.04 -16.23 -16.61
C LEU A 275 -7.74 -17.58 -16.43
N GLY A 276 -8.40 -18.03 -17.49
CA GLY A 276 -9.19 -19.26 -17.51
C GLY A 276 -10.63 -19.10 -16.98
N GLU A 277 -10.97 -17.94 -16.40
CA GLU A 277 -12.31 -17.71 -15.83
C GLU A 277 -13.26 -17.07 -16.85
N GLU A 278 -14.57 -17.37 -16.69
CA GLU A 278 -15.63 -16.63 -17.36
C GLU A 278 -15.77 -15.25 -16.72
N ILE A 279 -15.67 -14.22 -17.52
CA ILE A 279 -15.66 -12.83 -17.06
C ILE A 279 -16.65 -11.95 -17.81
N GLU A 280 -17.10 -10.90 -17.14
CA GLU A 280 -17.71 -9.72 -17.75
C GLU A 280 -16.71 -8.58 -17.67
N VAL A 281 -16.38 -7.97 -18.79
CA VAL A 281 -15.50 -6.79 -18.85
C VAL A 281 -16.31 -5.58 -19.28
N ARG A 282 -16.38 -4.57 -18.42
CA ARG A 282 -16.93 -3.25 -18.75
C ARG A 282 -15.81 -2.32 -19.19
N ALA A 283 -15.65 -2.22 -20.49
CA ALA A 283 -14.71 -1.29 -21.14
C ALA A 283 -15.42 0.02 -21.53
N PRO A 284 -14.68 1.11 -21.79
CA PRO A 284 -15.30 2.35 -22.27
C PRO A 284 -16.13 2.12 -23.53
N GLY A 285 -17.46 2.36 -23.43
CA GLY A 285 -18.40 2.22 -24.54
C GLY A 285 -18.88 0.80 -24.86
N ASN A 286 -18.31 -0.24 -24.26
CA ASN A 286 -18.68 -1.64 -24.54
C ASN A 286 -18.62 -2.53 -23.30
N THR A 287 -19.46 -3.56 -23.29
CA THR A 287 -19.35 -4.67 -22.34
C THR A 287 -19.08 -5.96 -23.13
N TYR A 288 -18.09 -6.72 -22.69
CA TYR A 288 -17.72 -8.01 -23.28
C TYR A 288 -17.94 -9.12 -22.25
N GLU A 289 -18.46 -10.25 -22.71
CA GLU A 289 -18.59 -11.49 -21.94
C GLU A 289 -17.79 -12.59 -22.65
N GLY A 290 -16.99 -13.33 -21.88
CA GLY A 290 -16.20 -14.42 -22.43
C GLY A 290 -15.20 -14.97 -21.45
N VAL A 291 -14.27 -15.77 -21.94
CA VAL A 291 -13.19 -16.36 -21.14
C VAL A 291 -11.93 -15.52 -21.29
N ALA A 292 -11.34 -15.11 -20.16
CA ALA A 292 -10.02 -14.48 -20.15
C ALA A 292 -8.97 -15.52 -20.53
N THR A 293 -8.28 -15.34 -21.65
CA THR A 293 -7.36 -16.36 -22.15
C THR A 293 -5.90 -16.08 -21.86
N ASP A 294 -5.48 -14.81 -21.92
CA ASP A 294 -4.11 -14.38 -21.69
C ASP A 294 -4.04 -12.86 -21.48
N ILE A 295 -2.83 -12.35 -21.29
CA ILE A 295 -2.46 -10.94 -21.51
C ILE A 295 -1.46 -10.86 -22.68
N ASP A 296 -1.50 -9.78 -23.47
CA ASP A 296 -0.51 -9.54 -24.50
C ASP A 296 0.80 -8.94 -23.94
N GLU A 297 1.75 -8.61 -24.83
CA GLU A 297 3.05 -8.00 -24.51
C GLU A 297 2.96 -6.61 -23.86
N ASP A 298 1.83 -5.91 -24.07
CA ASP A 298 1.54 -4.62 -23.44
C ASP A 298 0.74 -4.77 -22.12
N GLY A 299 0.44 -6.00 -21.69
CA GLY A 299 -0.35 -6.29 -20.50
C GLY A 299 -1.87 -6.12 -20.66
N ASN A 300 -2.37 -6.00 -21.90
CA ASN A 300 -3.80 -5.92 -22.17
C ASN A 300 -4.45 -7.30 -22.07
N LEU A 301 -5.65 -7.37 -21.52
CA LEU A 301 -6.37 -8.62 -21.34
C LEU A 301 -6.93 -9.13 -22.67
N LEU A 302 -6.69 -10.41 -22.97
CA LEU A 302 -7.23 -11.11 -24.13
C LEU A 302 -8.46 -11.93 -23.69
N VAL A 303 -9.62 -11.63 -24.28
CA VAL A 303 -10.90 -12.26 -23.96
C VAL A 303 -11.47 -12.95 -25.19
N ARG A 304 -11.70 -14.25 -25.09
CA ARG A 304 -12.38 -15.03 -26.12
C ARG A 304 -13.88 -14.96 -25.87
N ILE A 305 -14.60 -14.27 -26.77
CA ILE A 305 -16.05 -14.12 -26.72
C ILE A 305 -16.76 -15.31 -27.35
N SER A 306 -18.09 -15.37 -27.28
CA SER A 306 -18.92 -16.52 -27.64
C SER A 306 -18.80 -16.98 -29.12
N ASP A 307 -18.46 -16.07 -30.05
CA ASP A 307 -18.24 -16.40 -31.45
C ASP A 307 -16.82 -16.92 -31.76
N GLY A 308 -15.98 -17.10 -30.71
CA GLY A 308 -14.60 -17.54 -30.83
C GLY A 308 -13.59 -16.42 -31.08
N THR A 309 -14.02 -15.19 -31.30
CA THR A 309 -13.15 -14.03 -31.52
C THR A 309 -12.40 -13.66 -30.23
N ILE A 310 -11.11 -13.33 -30.36
CA ILE A 310 -10.32 -12.78 -29.25
C ILE A 310 -10.40 -11.25 -29.30
N LYS A 311 -10.88 -10.67 -28.21
CA LYS A 311 -10.92 -9.22 -27.99
C LYS A 311 -9.76 -8.79 -27.11
N ARG A 312 -9.02 -7.77 -27.55
CA ARG A 312 -7.97 -7.09 -26.79
C ARG A 312 -8.60 -5.98 -25.96
N ILE A 313 -8.46 -6.04 -24.64
CA ILE A 313 -9.03 -5.08 -23.69
C ILE A 313 -7.89 -4.26 -23.09
N VAL A 314 -7.80 -2.99 -23.48
CA VAL A 314 -6.76 -2.06 -23.02
C VAL A 314 -7.10 -1.49 -21.63
N ALA A 315 -8.38 -1.25 -21.35
CA ALA A 315 -8.86 -0.72 -20.09
C ALA A 315 -10.27 -1.22 -19.81
N GLY A 316 -10.59 -1.42 -18.54
CA GLY A 316 -11.92 -1.84 -18.11
C GLY A 316 -11.95 -2.34 -16.67
N ASP A 317 -13.14 -2.63 -16.19
CA ASP A 317 -13.39 -3.34 -14.95
C ASP A 317 -13.79 -4.78 -15.25
N VAL A 318 -13.15 -5.73 -14.61
CA VAL A 318 -13.44 -7.16 -14.76
C VAL A 318 -14.27 -7.65 -13.57
N SER A 319 -15.35 -8.35 -13.88
CA SER A 319 -16.10 -9.15 -12.92
C SER A 319 -15.97 -10.62 -13.27
N ILE A 320 -15.40 -11.41 -12.34
CA ILE A 320 -15.30 -12.86 -12.49
C ILE A 320 -16.68 -13.43 -12.14
N ARG A 321 -17.25 -14.26 -13.02
CA ARG A 321 -18.55 -14.89 -12.78
C ARG A 321 -18.38 -16.09 -11.85
N PRO A 322 -19.32 -16.30 -10.90
CA PRO A 322 -19.32 -17.52 -10.10
C PRO A 322 -19.39 -18.74 -11.03
N ARG A 323 -18.56 -19.75 -10.80
CA ARG A 323 -18.73 -21.06 -11.46
C ARG A 323 -20.10 -21.62 -11.07
N LYS A 324 -20.92 -21.96 -12.07
CA LYS A 324 -22.23 -22.60 -11.88
C LYS A 324 -22.07 -24.02 -11.34
#